data_d61aa1945da81fda4b68a3f7bb94de72
#
_entry.id   d61aa1945da81fda4b68a3f7bb94de72
#
_cell.length_a   1.000
_cell.length_b   1.000
_cell.length_c   1.000
_cell.angle_alpha   90.00
_cell.angle_beta   90.00
_cell.angle_gamma   90.00
#
_symmetry.space_group_name_H-M   'P 1'
#
loop_
_entity.id
_entity.type
_entity.pdbx_description
1 polymer ?
#
loop_
_entity_poly.entity_id
_entity_poly.type
_entity_poly.pdbx_seq_one_letter_code
_entity_poly.pdbx_strand_id
1 'polypeptide(L)'
;NENTSIFQKTLAISDFYWGEKEYNFPMGHIQMMGKANGIMLKGDAPKITPEFVLDTMATHSIDWWLTTEDLPDPENRVMVKDDCIHVHYTENNTTSFHRLIHRWKELLNESGMYSSIWDYSLNISQDIPLSGVAHQNGTLKFGTDPTTSVLDINCKTHEIDNLYVVDGSFFVSSSAVNPSLTIIANAI
;
A
#
# COMPACT_ATOMS: atom_id res chain seq x y z
N ASN A 1 10.71 26.97 -3.81
CA ASN A 1 10.32 27.21 -2.41
C ASN A 1 10.64 25.98 -1.59
N GLU A 2 11.20 26.16 -0.41
CA GLU A 2 11.47 25.08 0.53
C GLU A 2 10.16 24.63 1.20
N ASN A 3 9.99 23.33 1.34
CA ASN A 3 8.90 22.77 2.13
C ASN A 3 9.37 22.58 3.57
N THR A 4 8.98 23.47 4.45
CA THR A 4 9.32 23.46 5.88
C THR A 4 8.24 22.77 6.73
N SER A 5 7.24 22.17 6.12
CA SER A 5 6.17 21.47 6.84
C SER A 5 6.71 20.23 7.54
N ILE A 6 6.47 20.11 8.83
CA ILE A 6 6.81 18.93 9.62
C ILE A 6 5.73 17.85 9.44
N PHE A 7 4.50 18.25 9.18
CA PHE A 7 3.35 17.36 9.05
C PHE A 7 2.71 17.54 7.68
N GLN A 8 2.75 16.51 6.85
CA GLN A 8 2.22 16.57 5.49
C GLN A 8 0.98 15.69 5.25
N LYS A 9 0.70 14.74 6.11
CA LYS A 9 -0.38 13.77 5.91
C LYS A 9 -1.78 14.38 6.11
N THR A 10 -2.12 15.39 5.31
CA THR A 10 -3.34 16.20 5.44
C THR A 10 -4.31 16.06 4.27
N LEU A 11 -3.85 15.52 3.14
CA LEU A 11 -4.65 15.36 1.94
C LEU A 11 -4.65 13.91 1.47
N ALA A 12 -5.79 13.51 0.93
CA ALA A 12 -5.95 12.25 0.23
C ALA A 12 -6.89 12.43 -0.96
N ILE A 13 -6.68 11.65 -2.00
CA ILE A 13 -7.46 11.66 -3.24
C ILE A 13 -8.00 10.25 -3.46
N SER A 14 -9.31 10.14 -3.49
CA SER A 14 -10.02 8.87 -3.73
C SER A 14 -10.86 8.91 -5.00
N ASP A 15 -10.68 9.94 -5.82
CA ASP A 15 -11.47 10.16 -7.03
C ASP A 15 -11.37 9.00 -8.03
N PHE A 16 -10.24 8.32 -8.02
CA PHE A 16 -9.98 7.17 -8.88
C PHE A 16 -10.21 5.82 -8.19
N TYR A 17 -10.71 5.82 -6.95
CA TYR A 17 -10.86 4.60 -6.18
C TYR A 17 -11.72 3.56 -6.91
N TRP A 18 -12.83 3.99 -7.48
CA TRP A 18 -13.76 3.13 -8.22
C TRP A 18 -13.50 3.06 -9.73
N GLY A 19 -12.36 3.55 -10.18
CA GLY A 19 -12.01 3.61 -11.59
C GLY A 19 -12.26 4.95 -12.25
N GLU A 20 -12.31 4.97 -13.54
CA GLU A 20 -12.55 6.14 -14.38
C GLU A 20 -13.40 5.77 -15.61
N LYS A 21 -13.82 6.78 -16.41
CA LYS A 21 -14.72 6.59 -17.55
C LYS A 21 -14.29 5.49 -18.53
N GLU A 22 -12.99 5.31 -18.72
CA GLU A 22 -12.43 4.34 -19.67
C GLU A 22 -11.86 3.09 -18.97
N TYR A 23 -11.98 3.01 -17.64
CA TYR A 23 -11.45 1.91 -16.85
C TYR A 23 -12.30 1.69 -15.60
N ASN A 24 -13.23 0.76 -15.67
CA ASN A 24 -14.26 0.51 -14.64
C ASN A 24 -13.77 -0.39 -13.49
N PHE A 25 -12.47 -0.50 -13.27
CA PHE A 25 -11.91 -1.25 -12.17
C PHE A 25 -11.30 -0.30 -11.12
N PRO A 26 -11.31 -0.66 -9.84
CA PRO A 26 -10.66 0.13 -8.80
C PRO A 26 -9.20 0.41 -9.16
N MET A 27 -8.81 1.68 -9.10
CA MET A 27 -7.43 2.10 -9.35
C MET A 27 -6.67 2.31 -8.05
N GLY A 28 -7.33 2.81 -7.03
CA GLY A 28 -6.72 2.93 -5.73
C GLY A 28 -6.83 4.31 -5.08
N HIS A 29 -5.94 4.56 -4.15
CA HIS A 29 -5.95 5.71 -3.27
C HIS A 29 -4.61 6.42 -3.25
N ILE A 30 -4.63 7.75 -3.19
CA ILE A 30 -3.43 8.59 -3.13
C ILE A 30 -3.50 9.39 -1.83
N GLN A 31 -2.47 9.32 -1.00
CA GLN A 31 -2.40 10.11 0.22
C GLN A 31 -1.03 10.75 0.40
N MET A 32 -1.01 11.92 1.04
CA MET A 32 0.26 12.52 1.46
C MET A 32 0.94 11.63 2.49
N MET A 33 2.24 11.49 2.35
CA MET A 33 3.11 10.86 3.35
C MET A 33 3.61 11.89 4.37
N GLY A 34 4.20 11.40 5.47
CA GLY A 34 5.08 12.20 6.29
C GLY A 34 6.30 12.67 5.47
N LYS A 35 6.91 13.79 5.88
CA LYS A 35 8.07 14.37 5.20
C LYS A 35 9.23 13.39 5.15
N ALA A 36 9.67 13.04 3.96
CA ALA A 36 10.92 12.32 3.77
C ALA A 36 12.14 13.23 4.09
N ASN A 37 13.26 12.62 4.42
CA ASN A 37 14.54 13.29 4.60
C ASN A 37 15.62 12.62 3.74
N GLY A 38 16.78 13.25 3.61
CA GLY A 38 17.86 12.76 2.76
C GLY A 38 18.35 11.37 3.16
N ILE A 39 18.33 11.02 4.46
CA ILE A 39 18.72 9.69 4.95
C ILE A 39 17.73 8.62 4.47
N MET A 40 16.43 8.90 4.52
CA MET A 40 15.40 7.98 3.98
C MET A 40 15.60 7.78 2.47
N LEU A 41 15.79 8.87 1.74
CA LEU A 41 16.03 8.80 0.29
C LEU A 41 17.34 8.08 -0.05
N LYS A 42 18.32 8.06 0.85
CA LYS A 42 19.60 7.37 0.65
C LYS A 42 19.45 5.86 0.55
N GLY A 43 18.44 5.30 1.22
CA GLY A 43 18.13 3.85 1.14
C GLY A 43 17.85 3.39 -0.29
N ASP A 44 17.19 4.25 -1.07
CA ASP A 44 16.69 3.93 -2.42
C ASP A 44 17.51 4.61 -3.52
N ALA A 45 18.31 5.61 -3.18
CA ALA A 45 19.12 6.33 -4.14
C ALA A 45 20.39 5.54 -4.56
N PRO A 46 20.88 5.75 -5.80
CA PRO A 46 22.17 5.23 -6.20
C PRO A 46 23.27 5.59 -5.17
N LYS A 47 24.11 4.63 -4.80
CA LYS A 47 25.14 4.81 -3.75
C LYS A 47 26.05 6.03 -3.98
N ILE A 48 26.24 6.41 -5.24
CA ILE A 48 27.06 7.56 -5.65
C ILE A 48 26.38 8.91 -5.38
N THR A 49 25.06 8.94 -5.11
CA THR A 49 24.33 10.20 -4.93
C THR A 49 24.78 10.89 -3.64
N PRO A 50 25.29 12.12 -3.72
CA PRO A 50 25.73 12.87 -2.55
C PRO A 50 24.54 13.18 -1.61
N GLU A 51 24.79 13.14 -0.32
CA GLU A 51 23.76 13.37 0.71
C GLU A 51 23.12 14.76 0.59
N PHE A 52 23.89 15.81 0.32
CA PHE A 52 23.36 17.15 0.16
C PHE A 52 22.35 17.28 -1.01
N VAL A 53 22.49 16.45 -2.05
CA VAL A 53 21.52 16.40 -3.16
C VAL A 53 20.21 15.82 -2.65
N LEU A 54 20.27 14.73 -1.88
CA LEU A 54 19.10 14.08 -1.32
C LEU A 54 18.39 14.98 -0.29
N ASP A 55 19.15 15.71 0.54
CA ASP A 55 18.59 16.70 1.47
C ASP A 55 17.89 17.86 0.73
N THR A 56 18.54 18.36 -0.32
CA THR A 56 17.93 19.40 -1.15
C THR A 56 16.64 18.94 -1.77
N MET A 57 16.60 17.71 -2.28
CA MET A 57 15.41 17.12 -2.82
C MET A 57 14.33 16.97 -1.76
N ALA A 58 14.64 16.32 -0.66
CA ALA A 58 13.71 16.16 0.43
C ALA A 58 13.12 17.51 0.86
N THR A 59 13.94 18.55 0.98
CA THR A 59 13.50 19.90 1.37
C THR A 59 12.51 20.53 0.38
N HIS A 60 12.58 20.17 -0.89
CA HIS A 60 11.75 20.76 -1.95
C HIS A 60 10.63 19.84 -2.46
N SER A 61 10.50 18.63 -1.92
CA SER A 61 9.47 17.67 -2.30
C SER A 61 8.19 17.75 -1.44
N ILE A 62 7.13 17.22 -1.98
CA ILE A 62 5.94 16.78 -1.27
C ILE A 62 5.81 15.28 -1.57
N ASP A 63 5.72 14.48 -0.51
CA ASP A 63 5.80 13.05 -0.62
C ASP A 63 4.40 12.44 -0.63
N TRP A 64 4.15 11.51 -1.55
CA TRP A 64 2.87 10.87 -1.75
C TRP A 64 2.99 9.36 -1.75
N TRP A 65 1.98 8.72 -1.22
CA TRP A 65 1.83 7.28 -1.23
C TRP A 65 0.64 6.90 -2.11
N LEU A 66 0.89 6.07 -3.10
CA LEU A 66 -0.12 5.51 -3.97
C LEU A 66 -0.30 4.04 -3.60
N THR A 67 -1.54 3.64 -3.38
CA THR A 67 -1.90 2.26 -3.03
C THR A 67 -3.04 1.78 -3.89
N THR A 68 -3.00 0.51 -4.27
CA THR A 68 -4.09 -0.20 -4.95
C THR A 68 -4.62 -1.32 -4.07
N GLU A 69 -5.73 -1.91 -4.44
CA GLU A 69 -6.20 -3.14 -3.81
C GLU A 69 -5.30 -4.31 -4.19
N ASP A 70 -5.00 -5.18 -3.24
CA ASP A 70 -4.50 -6.52 -3.52
C ASP A 70 -5.69 -7.48 -3.69
N LEU A 71 -5.70 -8.17 -4.82
CA LEU A 71 -6.74 -9.15 -5.12
C LEU A 71 -6.38 -10.50 -4.46
N PRO A 72 -7.38 -11.27 -4.02
CA PRO A 72 -7.13 -12.56 -3.42
C PRO A 72 -6.50 -13.52 -4.43
N ASP A 73 -5.36 -14.07 -4.09
CA ASP A 73 -4.67 -15.12 -4.84
C ASP A 73 -4.28 -16.24 -3.88
N PRO A 74 -4.75 -17.49 -4.08
CA PRO A 74 -4.41 -18.63 -3.23
C PRO A 74 -2.91 -18.94 -3.17
N GLU A 75 -2.14 -18.52 -4.16
CA GLU A 75 -0.68 -18.68 -4.16
C GLU A 75 0.02 -17.64 -3.26
N ASN A 76 -0.61 -16.50 -3.00
CA ASN A 76 -0.14 -15.52 -2.01
C ASN A 76 -0.50 -15.99 -0.61
N ARG A 77 0.45 -16.64 0.06
CA ARG A 77 0.17 -17.34 1.32
C ARG A 77 1.36 -17.39 2.27
N VAL A 78 1.05 -17.59 3.53
CA VAL A 78 2.03 -17.86 4.59
C VAL A 78 2.06 -19.38 4.84
N MET A 79 3.24 -19.93 4.94
CA MET A 79 3.47 -21.36 5.19
C MET A 79 4.52 -21.53 6.28
N VAL A 80 4.41 -22.63 7.02
CA VAL A 80 5.48 -23.09 7.93
C VAL A 80 6.20 -24.25 7.25
N LYS A 81 7.50 -24.10 7.09
CA LYS A 81 8.38 -25.14 6.55
C LYS A 81 9.70 -25.14 7.30
N ASP A 82 10.16 -26.31 7.72
CA ASP A 82 11.43 -26.47 8.45
C ASP A 82 11.50 -25.54 9.70
N ASP A 83 10.41 -25.45 10.47
CA ASP A 83 10.22 -24.58 11.62
C ASP A 83 10.40 -23.07 11.34
N CYS A 84 10.38 -22.68 10.07
CA CYS A 84 10.45 -21.28 9.63
C CYS A 84 9.15 -20.84 8.97
N ILE A 85 8.80 -19.55 9.16
CA ILE A 85 7.68 -18.93 8.46
C ILE A 85 8.16 -18.48 7.08
N HIS A 86 7.49 -18.96 6.05
CA HIS A 86 7.71 -18.59 4.67
C HIS A 86 6.52 -17.80 4.16
N VAL A 87 6.79 -16.65 3.55
CA VAL A 87 5.78 -15.83 2.86
C VAL A 87 6.02 -15.98 1.37
N HIS A 88 5.01 -16.50 0.66
CA HIS A 88 4.98 -16.49 -0.79
C HIS A 88 4.04 -15.37 -1.23
N TYR A 89 4.56 -14.42 -1.98
CA TYR A 89 3.82 -13.27 -2.45
C TYR A 89 4.23 -12.89 -3.87
N THR A 90 3.25 -12.72 -4.71
CA THR A 90 3.39 -12.16 -6.06
C THR A 90 2.45 -10.97 -6.18
N GLU A 91 2.98 -9.85 -6.60
CA GLU A 91 2.20 -8.64 -6.84
C GLU A 91 1.11 -8.88 -7.87
N ASN A 92 -0.05 -8.30 -7.61
CA ASN A 92 -1.16 -8.33 -8.53
C ASN A 92 -1.78 -6.92 -8.69
N ASN A 93 -2.81 -6.81 -9.53
CA ASN A 93 -3.49 -5.54 -9.81
C ASN A 93 -2.57 -4.41 -10.35
N THR A 94 -1.45 -4.76 -10.94
CA THR A 94 -0.42 -3.82 -11.40
C THR A 94 -0.92 -2.89 -12.51
N THR A 95 -1.88 -3.32 -13.33
CA THR A 95 -2.50 -2.47 -14.36
C THR A 95 -3.21 -1.27 -13.73
N SER A 96 -3.99 -1.49 -12.67
CA SER A 96 -4.65 -0.41 -11.92
C SER A 96 -3.63 0.54 -11.31
N PHE A 97 -2.55 -0.01 -10.74
CA PHE A 97 -1.47 0.77 -10.15
C PHE A 97 -0.78 1.69 -11.16
N HIS A 98 -0.40 1.17 -12.31
CA HIS A 98 0.22 1.97 -13.37
C HIS A 98 -0.73 3.06 -13.91
N ARG A 99 -2.03 2.77 -14.02
CA ARG A 99 -3.03 3.79 -14.37
C ARG A 99 -3.13 4.88 -13.31
N LEU A 100 -3.15 4.51 -12.03
CA LEU A 100 -3.18 5.46 -10.93
C LEU A 100 -1.96 6.39 -10.96
N ILE A 101 -0.77 5.84 -11.18
CA ILE A 101 0.47 6.63 -11.35
C ILE A 101 0.32 7.61 -12.52
N HIS A 102 -0.18 7.15 -13.66
CA HIS A 102 -0.34 8.00 -14.85
C HIS A 102 -1.30 9.15 -14.56
N ARG A 103 -2.46 8.86 -13.99
CA ARG A 103 -3.45 9.90 -13.64
C ARG A 103 -2.91 10.88 -12.61
N TRP A 104 -2.15 10.40 -11.64
CA TRP A 104 -1.51 11.26 -10.66
C TRP A 104 -0.49 12.20 -11.30
N LYS A 105 0.33 11.71 -12.21
CA LYS A 105 1.28 12.54 -12.96
C LYS A 105 0.57 13.61 -13.79
N GLU A 106 -0.53 13.30 -14.45
CA GLU A 106 -1.34 14.26 -15.19
C GLU A 106 -1.85 15.38 -14.27
N LEU A 107 -2.46 15.04 -13.13
CA LEU A 107 -2.97 16.01 -12.16
C LEU A 107 -1.86 16.93 -11.61
N LEU A 108 -0.69 16.38 -11.31
CA LEU A 108 0.45 17.17 -10.87
C LEU A 108 0.89 18.15 -11.94
N ASN A 109 0.98 17.73 -13.19
CA ASN A 109 1.36 18.58 -14.32
C ASN A 109 0.32 19.69 -14.56
N GLU A 110 -0.98 19.36 -14.53
CA GLU A 110 -2.07 20.34 -14.66
C GLU A 110 -2.05 21.37 -13.53
N SER A 111 -1.62 20.96 -12.33
CA SER A 111 -1.46 21.84 -11.16
C SER A 111 -0.18 22.68 -11.20
N GLY A 112 0.64 22.57 -12.24
CA GLY A 112 1.95 23.25 -12.35
C GLY A 112 3.01 22.68 -11.40
N MET A 113 2.74 21.56 -10.79
CA MET A 113 3.73 20.78 -10.02
C MET A 113 4.40 19.80 -10.96
N TYR A 114 5.70 19.86 -11.02
CA TYR A 114 6.44 18.84 -11.77
C TYR A 114 6.39 17.55 -10.97
N SER A 115 5.71 16.54 -11.54
CA SER A 115 5.92 15.15 -11.11
C SER A 115 7.37 14.84 -11.47
N SER A 116 8.19 14.92 -10.50
CA SER A 116 9.60 15.11 -10.58
C SER A 116 10.34 14.10 -11.47
N ILE A 117 11.42 14.56 -11.93
CA ILE A 117 12.77 14.01 -12.14
C ILE A 117 13.03 12.59 -11.57
N TRP A 118 12.21 12.13 -10.62
CA TRP A 118 12.31 10.85 -9.92
C TRP A 118 11.35 9.80 -10.48
N ASP A 119 10.87 10.08 -11.65
CA ASP A 119 10.29 9.08 -12.51
C ASP A 119 11.32 7.96 -12.73
N TYR A 120 10.92 6.73 -12.60
CA TYR A 120 11.58 5.46 -12.94
C TYR A 120 13.05 5.51 -13.45
N SER A 121 13.45 6.62 -14.08
CA SER A 121 14.80 6.82 -14.62
C SER A 121 15.89 6.79 -13.56
N LEU A 122 15.55 7.01 -12.29
CA LEU A 122 16.49 6.94 -11.17
C LEU A 122 16.11 5.87 -10.13
N ASN A 123 15.07 5.08 -10.39
CA ASN A 123 14.64 3.97 -9.54
C ASN A 123 14.36 4.36 -8.06
N ILE A 124 13.94 5.60 -7.82
CA ILE A 124 13.65 6.10 -6.46
C ILE A 124 12.16 6.00 -6.14
N SER A 125 11.28 5.83 -7.13
CA SER A 125 9.91 5.37 -6.87
C SER A 125 9.92 3.85 -6.83
N GLN A 126 10.30 3.26 -5.73
CA GLN A 126 10.27 1.81 -5.58
C GLN A 126 8.94 1.38 -4.96
N ASP A 127 8.48 0.22 -5.39
CA ASP A 127 7.46 -0.52 -4.67
C ASP A 127 7.97 -0.77 -3.26
N ILE A 128 7.14 -0.47 -2.27
CA ILE A 128 7.52 -0.69 -0.89
C ILE A 128 7.56 -2.20 -0.66
N PRO A 129 8.70 -2.77 -0.26
CA PRO A 129 8.80 -4.20 -0.03
C PRO A 129 7.87 -4.65 1.10
N LEU A 130 7.49 -5.91 1.13
CA LEU A 130 6.65 -6.50 2.20
C LEU A 130 7.12 -6.14 3.60
N SER A 131 8.42 -6.03 3.82
CA SER A 131 9.01 -5.63 5.11
C SER A 131 8.80 -4.15 5.46
N GLY A 132 8.43 -3.33 4.50
CA GLY A 132 8.21 -1.88 4.66
C GLY A 132 6.74 -1.50 4.83
N VAL A 133 5.80 -2.43 4.68
CA VAL A 133 4.36 -2.19 4.83
C VAL A 133 3.83 -2.83 6.10
N ALA A 134 2.76 -2.26 6.66
CA ALA A 134 2.09 -2.76 7.86
C ALA A 134 0.60 -3.08 7.60
N HIS A 135 0.26 -3.38 6.35
CA HIS A 135 -1.11 -3.68 5.93
C HIS A 135 -1.27 -5.15 5.50
N GLN A 136 -0.38 -6.03 5.96
CA GLN A 136 -0.51 -7.47 5.71
C GLN A 136 -1.86 -7.97 6.21
N ASN A 137 -2.57 -8.72 5.36
CA ASN A 137 -3.91 -9.20 5.67
C ASN A 137 -4.25 -10.47 4.88
N GLY A 138 -5.45 -11.03 5.13
CA GLY A 138 -6.01 -12.13 4.34
C GLY A 138 -5.47 -13.52 4.63
N THR A 139 -4.59 -13.70 5.61
CA THR A 139 -4.00 -15.02 5.93
C THR A 139 -5.00 -16.01 6.55
N LEU A 140 -6.05 -15.51 7.18
CA LEU A 140 -7.11 -16.30 7.83
C LEU A 140 -8.48 -15.74 7.45
N LYS A 141 -8.73 -15.60 6.15
CA LYS A 141 -9.95 -14.96 5.64
C LYS A 141 -11.23 -15.59 6.18
N PHE A 142 -12.25 -14.76 6.42
CA PHE A 142 -13.56 -15.23 6.81
C PHE A 142 -14.43 -15.61 5.60
N GLY A 143 -15.44 -16.44 5.84
CA GLY A 143 -16.42 -16.86 4.84
C GLY A 143 -17.42 -17.84 5.44
N THR A 144 -18.41 -18.23 4.65
CA THR A 144 -19.47 -19.16 5.06
C THR A 144 -19.11 -20.62 4.85
N ASP A 145 -18.10 -20.89 4.01
CA ASP A 145 -17.71 -22.25 3.63
C ASP A 145 -16.36 -22.61 4.28
N PRO A 146 -16.35 -23.59 5.22
CA PRO A 146 -15.13 -24.02 5.91
C PRO A 146 -14.08 -24.66 4.98
N THR A 147 -14.44 -25.04 3.75
CA THR A 147 -13.49 -25.57 2.78
C THR A 147 -12.67 -24.47 2.08
N THR A 148 -13.12 -23.24 2.15
CA THR A 148 -12.49 -22.09 1.46
C THR A 148 -12.15 -20.92 2.37
N SER A 149 -12.56 -20.98 3.64
CA SER A 149 -12.29 -19.95 4.65
C SER A 149 -11.88 -20.59 5.99
N VAL A 150 -11.03 -19.91 6.74
CA VAL A 150 -10.60 -20.35 8.07
C VAL A 150 -11.58 -19.89 9.15
N LEU A 151 -12.15 -18.69 8.96
CA LEU A 151 -13.07 -18.07 9.89
C LEU A 151 -14.49 -18.04 9.32
N ASP A 152 -15.47 -18.12 10.19
CA ASP A 152 -16.86 -17.80 9.87
C ASP A 152 -17.06 -16.27 9.76
N ILE A 153 -18.26 -15.84 9.46
CA ILE A 153 -18.62 -14.41 9.31
C ILE A 153 -18.53 -13.60 10.61
N ASN A 154 -18.37 -14.26 11.75
CA ASN A 154 -18.17 -13.65 13.07
C ASN A 154 -16.71 -13.70 13.51
N CYS A 155 -15.80 -13.96 12.57
CA CYS A 155 -14.37 -14.11 12.87
C CYS A 155 -13.99 -15.23 13.83
N LYS A 156 -14.88 -16.19 14.07
CA LYS A 156 -14.61 -17.42 14.80
C LYS A 156 -14.06 -18.47 13.83
N THR A 157 -13.08 -19.25 14.27
CA THR A 157 -12.58 -20.36 13.45
C THR A 157 -13.62 -21.44 13.27
N HIS A 158 -13.69 -22.03 12.08
CA HIS A 158 -14.63 -23.14 11.81
C HIS A 158 -14.30 -24.40 12.60
N GLU A 159 -13.03 -24.64 12.92
CA GLU A 159 -12.57 -25.88 13.52
C GLU A 159 -12.43 -25.81 15.05
N ILE A 160 -12.24 -24.62 15.62
CA ILE A 160 -11.96 -24.46 17.06
C ILE A 160 -13.04 -23.56 17.67
N ASP A 161 -13.82 -24.10 18.60
CA ASP A 161 -15.03 -23.45 19.12
C ASP A 161 -14.82 -22.17 19.92
N ASN A 162 -13.64 -21.93 20.46
CA ASN A 162 -13.34 -20.80 21.34
C ASN A 162 -12.21 -19.92 20.81
N LEU A 163 -11.90 -19.97 19.51
CA LEU A 163 -10.85 -19.16 18.91
C LEU A 163 -11.47 -18.15 17.93
N TYR A 164 -11.14 -16.87 18.15
CA TYR A 164 -11.51 -15.76 17.29
C TYR A 164 -10.29 -15.02 16.81
N VAL A 165 -10.31 -14.53 15.58
CA VAL A 165 -9.23 -13.73 14.99
C VAL A 165 -9.81 -12.41 14.50
N VAL A 166 -9.39 -11.30 15.15
CA VAL A 166 -9.98 -9.97 14.97
C VAL A 166 -8.95 -8.92 14.50
N ASP A 167 -7.88 -9.38 13.88
CA ASP A 167 -6.88 -8.53 13.23
C ASP A 167 -7.04 -8.50 11.70
N GLY A 168 -6.08 -7.95 10.96
CA GLY A 168 -6.13 -7.87 9.50
C GLY A 168 -6.18 -9.22 8.78
N SER A 169 -5.93 -10.33 9.45
CA SER A 169 -5.94 -11.67 8.84
C SER A 169 -7.30 -12.07 8.27
N PHE A 170 -8.40 -11.53 8.80
CA PHE A 170 -9.76 -11.88 8.36
C PHE A 170 -10.12 -11.36 6.97
N PHE A 171 -9.48 -10.34 6.45
CA PHE A 171 -9.82 -9.75 5.16
C PHE A 171 -9.78 -10.77 4.02
N VAL A 172 -10.73 -10.66 3.10
CA VAL A 172 -10.77 -11.47 1.88
C VAL A 172 -9.87 -10.88 0.79
N SER A 173 -9.77 -9.55 0.75
CA SER A 173 -8.87 -8.79 -0.13
C SER A 173 -8.36 -7.56 0.61
N SER A 174 -7.22 -7.01 0.21
CA SER A 174 -6.73 -5.75 0.75
C SER A 174 -7.37 -4.57 0.02
N SER A 175 -8.00 -3.66 0.77
CA SER A 175 -8.39 -2.38 0.21
C SER A 175 -7.18 -1.46 0.02
N ALA A 176 -7.33 -0.44 -0.83
CA ALA A 176 -6.28 0.57 -1.05
C ALA A 176 -6.17 1.61 0.09
N VAL A 177 -6.97 1.50 1.14
CA VAL A 177 -6.98 2.43 2.28
C VAL A 177 -6.47 1.77 3.56
N ASN A 178 -6.10 2.58 4.54
CA ASN A 178 -5.60 2.09 5.83
C ASN A 178 -6.65 1.23 6.54
N PRO A 179 -6.34 0.00 6.96
CA PRO A 179 -7.32 -0.99 7.40
C PRO A 179 -7.74 -0.87 8.88
N SER A 180 -7.03 -0.12 9.71
CA SER A 180 -7.18 -0.13 11.17
C SER A 180 -8.60 0.17 11.65
N LEU A 181 -9.29 1.13 11.01
CA LEU A 181 -10.66 1.48 11.40
C LEU A 181 -11.62 0.31 11.16
N THR A 182 -11.48 -0.39 10.04
CA THR A 182 -12.28 -1.57 9.72
C THR A 182 -11.98 -2.73 10.67
N ILE A 183 -10.70 -2.93 11.00
CA ILE A 183 -10.28 -3.94 11.99
C ILE A 183 -10.95 -3.68 13.35
N ILE A 184 -10.87 -2.45 13.83
CA ILE A 184 -11.49 -2.05 15.11
C ILE A 184 -13.01 -2.23 15.06
N ALA A 185 -13.66 -1.77 14.00
CA ALA A 185 -15.10 -1.89 13.84
C ALA A 185 -15.59 -3.35 13.79
N ASN A 186 -14.77 -4.24 13.24
CA ASN A 186 -15.11 -5.66 13.17
C ASN A 186 -14.83 -6.41 14.47
N ALA A 187 -14.00 -5.87 15.35
CA ALA A 187 -13.66 -6.48 16.64
C ALA A 187 -14.67 -6.16 17.78
N ILE A 188 -15.63 -5.24 17.53
CA ILE A 188 -16.68 -4.82 18.48
C ILE A 188 -17.95 -5.64 18.28
#